data_7ec34e575766d04c1267b154279032e2
#
_entry.id   7ec34e575766d04c1267b154279032e2
#
_cell.length_a   1.000
_cell.length_b   1.000
_cell.length_c   1.000
_cell.angle_alpha   90.00
_cell.angle_beta   90.00
_cell.angle_gamma   90.00
#
_symmetry.space_group_name_H-M   'P 1'
#
loop_
_entity.id
_entity.type
_entity.pdbx_description
1 polymer ?
#
loop_
_entity_poly.entity_id
_entity_poly.type
_entity_poly.pdbx_seq_one_letter_code
_entity_poly.pdbx_strand_id
1 'polypeptide(L)'
;MFSKHDQIRGYDDELLAAMDAEEARQEDHLELIASENYTSKRVMQAQGSGLTNKYAEGYPGKRYYGGCEHVDRVEQLAIDRARQLFGADYANVQPHSGSSANAAVYLALLNAGDTILGMSLA
;
A
#
# COMPACT_ATOMS: atom_id res chain seq x y z
N MET A 1 23.57 6.87 -6.35
CA MET A 1 22.43 5.95 -6.38
C MET A 1 21.09 6.68 -6.29
N PHE A 2 20.98 7.72 -5.48
CA PHE A 2 19.75 8.55 -5.39
C PHE A 2 20.03 9.95 -5.93
N SER A 3 20.31 10.05 -7.24
CA SER A 3 20.44 11.35 -7.88
C SER A 3 19.07 12.02 -7.92
N LYS A 4 18.99 13.26 -7.42
CA LYS A 4 17.77 14.07 -7.54
C LYS A 4 17.42 14.43 -8.99
N HIS A 5 18.34 14.12 -9.91
CA HIS A 5 18.21 14.39 -11.35
C HIS A 5 17.84 13.15 -12.15
N ASP A 6 17.78 11.95 -11.51
CA ASP A 6 17.28 10.74 -12.14
C ASP A 6 15.75 10.84 -12.25
N GLN A 7 15.28 11.08 -13.45
CA GLN A 7 13.87 11.26 -13.76
C GLN A 7 13.51 10.44 -15.00
N ILE A 8 12.23 10.13 -15.15
CA ILE A 8 11.70 9.47 -16.36
C ILE A 8 11.87 10.37 -17.58
N ARG A 9 11.66 11.68 -17.40
CA ARG A 9 11.83 12.69 -18.47
C ARG A 9 13.25 12.68 -19.04
N GLY A 10 13.33 12.51 -20.36
CA GLY A 10 14.60 12.41 -21.08
C GLY A 10 15.29 11.05 -21.00
N TYR A 11 14.67 10.08 -20.30
CA TYR A 11 15.10 8.70 -20.26
C TYR A 11 14.07 7.77 -20.94
N ASP A 12 12.80 7.94 -20.63
CA ASP A 12 11.66 7.20 -21.21
C ASP A 12 10.47 8.15 -21.38
N ASP A 13 10.53 8.94 -22.42
CA ASP A 13 9.50 9.96 -22.70
C ASP A 13 8.19 9.34 -23.18
N GLU A 14 8.21 8.12 -23.73
CA GLU A 14 7.01 7.38 -24.11
C GLU A 14 6.20 6.97 -22.86
N LEU A 15 6.89 6.42 -21.85
CA LEU A 15 6.27 6.11 -20.57
C LEU A 15 5.75 7.38 -19.88
N LEU A 16 6.54 8.45 -19.88
CA LEU A 16 6.11 9.73 -19.28
C LEU A 16 4.84 10.26 -19.96
N ALA A 17 4.77 10.23 -21.28
CA ALA A 17 3.59 10.68 -22.00
C ALA A 17 2.33 9.87 -21.65
N ALA A 18 2.47 8.55 -21.46
CA ALA A 18 1.37 7.70 -21.04
C ALA A 18 0.92 8.02 -19.60
N MET A 19 1.85 8.28 -18.70
CA MET A 19 1.55 8.68 -17.32
C MET A 19 0.83 10.04 -17.27
N ASP A 20 1.35 11.02 -17.99
CA ASP A 20 0.75 12.37 -18.06
C ASP A 20 -0.67 12.31 -18.68
N ALA A 21 -0.88 11.46 -19.69
CA ALA A 21 -2.20 11.26 -20.29
C ALA A 21 -3.21 10.63 -19.32
N GLU A 22 -2.77 9.67 -18.50
CA GLU A 22 -3.63 9.08 -17.46
C GLU A 22 -3.94 10.08 -16.33
N GLU A 23 -2.97 10.89 -15.90
CA GLU A 23 -3.25 11.96 -14.93
C GLU A 23 -4.28 12.96 -15.48
N ALA A 24 -4.15 13.37 -16.73
CA ALA A 24 -5.11 14.25 -17.40
C ALA A 24 -6.51 13.60 -17.50
N ARG A 25 -6.56 12.31 -17.84
CA ARG A 25 -7.83 11.58 -17.86
C ARG A 25 -8.51 11.60 -16.48
N GLN A 26 -7.77 11.37 -15.40
CA GLN A 26 -8.31 11.38 -14.05
C GLN A 26 -8.84 12.76 -13.63
N GLU A 27 -8.19 13.84 -14.06
CA GLU A 27 -8.63 15.21 -13.76
C GLU A 27 -9.87 15.61 -14.58
N ASP A 28 -9.96 15.18 -15.84
CA ASP A 28 -10.97 15.67 -16.78
C ASP A 28 -12.25 14.81 -16.80
N HIS A 29 -12.24 13.61 -16.24
CA HIS A 29 -13.36 12.67 -16.30
C HIS A 29 -13.99 12.41 -14.94
N LEU A 30 -15.29 12.18 -14.94
CA LEU A 30 -16.02 11.71 -13.77
C LEU A 30 -15.77 10.22 -13.57
N GLU A 31 -15.24 9.86 -12.41
CA GLU A 31 -15.07 8.46 -12.03
C GLU A 31 -16.37 7.90 -11.44
N LEU A 32 -16.94 6.89 -12.11
CA LEU A 32 -18.18 6.23 -11.69
C LEU A 32 -17.98 4.80 -11.21
N ILE A 33 -16.74 4.34 -11.12
CA ILE A 33 -16.40 3.01 -10.56
C ILE A 33 -16.35 3.14 -9.04
N ALA A 34 -17.35 2.61 -8.35
CA ALA A 34 -17.53 2.78 -6.91
C ALA A 34 -16.36 2.24 -6.05
N SER A 35 -15.56 1.33 -6.58
CA SER A 35 -14.39 0.76 -5.90
C SER A 35 -13.11 1.59 -6.06
N GLU A 36 -13.09 2.59 -6.94
CA GLU A 36 -11.94 3.46 -7.10
C GLU A 36 -11.93 4.58 -6.06
N ASN A 37 -10.74 4.86 -5.54
CA ASN A 37 -10.50 5.94 -4.59
C ASN A 37 -9.15 6.59 -4.88
N TYR A 38 -9.18 7.80 -5.45
CA TYR A 38 -7.97 8.51 -5.82
C TYR A 38 -7.13 8.84 -4.61
N THR A 39 -5.87 8.45 -4.68
CA THR A 39 -4.92 8.68 -3.61
C THR A 39 -4.32 10.09 -3.67
N SER A 40 -3.93 10.64 -2.54
CA SER A 40 -3.26 11.94 -2.51
C SER A 40 -1.81 11.86 -3.02
N LYS A 41 -1.31 12.99 -3.53
CA LYS A 41 0.13 13.10 -3.93
C LYS A 41 1.09 12.74 -2.79
N ARG A 42 0.71 12.94 -1.53
CA ARG A 42 1.51 12.56 -0.36
C ARG A 42 1.65 11.04 -0.22
N VAL A 43 0.60 10.30 -0.51
CA VAL A 43 0.65 8.82 -0.51
C VAL A 43 1.54 8.34 -1.65
N MET A 44 1.38 8.87 -2.85
CA MET A 44 2.24 8.54 -4.00
C MET A 44 3.71 8.84 -3.72
N GLN A 45 4.02 9.99 -3.10
CA GLN A 45 5.37 10.36 -2.70
C GLN A 45 5.98 9.38 -1.68
N ALA A 46 5.21 8.93 -0.71
CA ALA A 46 5.67 7.95 0.26
C ALA A 46 5.94 6.59 -0.40
N GLN A 47 5.04 6.15 -1.27
CA GLN A 47 5.14 4.88 -1.99
C GLN A 47 6.33 4.84 -2.96
N GLY A 48 6.58 5.93 -3.68
CA GLY A 48 7.70 6.06 -4.62
C GLY A 48 9.01 6.56 -3.97
N SER A 49 9.16 6.42 -2.67
CA SER A 49 10.35 6.86 -1.93
C SER A 49 11.44 5.80 -1.87
N GLY A 50 12.59 6.16 -1.29
CA GLY A 50 13.70 5.22 -1.04
C GLY A 50 13.35 4.04 -0.15
N LEU A 51 12.21 4.06 0.55
CA LEU A 51 11.70 2.92 1.30
C LEU A 51 11.45 1.69 0.39
N THR A 52 11.14 1.92 -0.89
CA THR A 52 10.94 0.87 -1.91
C THR A 52 12.14 -0.07 -2.04
N ASN A 53 13.35 0.41 -1.77
CA ASN A 53 14.58 -0.38 -1.91
C ASN A 53 14.89 -1.25 -0.70
N LYS A 54 14.19 -1.08 0.42
CA LYS A 54 14.53 -1.78 1.66
C LYS A 54 13.77 -3.09 1.80
N TYR A 55 14.51 -4.18 1.84
CA TYR A 55 13.98 -5.49 2.20
C TYR A 55 13.87 -5.58 3.74
N ALA A 56 12.64 -5.66 4.26
CA ALA A 56 12.34 -5.55 5.69
C ALA A 56 11.45 -6.69 6.17
N GLU A 57 11.84 -7.92 5.88
CA GLU A 57 11.15 -9.12 6.35
C GLU A 57 11.13 -9.19 7.88
N GLY A 58 10.00 -9.57 8.44
CA GLY A 58 9.75 -9.59 9.89
C GLY A 58 8.88 -8.42 10.34
N TYR A 59 8.99 -8.03 11.60
CA TYR A 59 8.20 -6.96 12.22
C TYR A 59 9.10 -5.90 12.85
N PRO A 60 8.61 -4.71 13.18
CA PRO A 60 9.39 -3.69 13.87
C PRO A 60 10.10 -4.24 15.09
N GLY A 61 11.42 -4.03 15.17
CA GLY A 61 12.27 -4.56 16.23
C GLY A 61 12.56 -6.07 16.17
N LYS A 62 12.00 -6.79 15.20
CA LYS A 62 12.19 -8.24 14.99
C LYS A 62 12.36 -8.55 13.49
N ARG A 63 13.40 -7.96 12.90
CA ARG A 63 13.72 -8.14 11.48
C ARG A 63 14.75 -9.25 11.28
N TYR A 64 14.68 -9.88 10.11
CA TYR A 64 15.69 -10.88 9.69
C TYR A 64 16.98 -10.23 9.20
N TYR A 65 16.93 -8.96 8.77
CA TYR A 65 18.06 -8.22 8.19
C TYR A 65 18.31 -6.90 8.89
N GLY A 66 19.56 -6.45 8.85
CA GLY A 66 19.97 -5.16 9.42
C GLY A 66 19.52 -3.95 8.59
N GLY A 67 19.71 -2.74 9.14
CA GLY A 67 19.40 -1.47 8.47
C GLY A 67 17.92 -1.16 8.37
N CYS A 68 17.09 -1.68 9.29
CA CYS A 68 15.64 -1.52 9.28
C CYS A 68 15.13 -0.45 10.26
N GLU A 69 15.99 0.27 10.96
CA GLU A 69 15.63 1.24 12.00
C GLU A 69 14.67 2.34 11.50
N HIS A 70 14.84 2.80 10.27
CA HIS A 70 13.95 3.82 9.69
C HIS A 70 12.66 3.22 9.15
N VAL A 71 12.72 2.04 8.55
CA VAL A 71 11.52 1.29 8.09
C VAL A 71 10.67 0.88 9.28
N ASP A 72 11.28 0.44 10.38
CA ASP A 72 10.60 0.13 11.64
C ASP A 72 9.81 1.34 12.14
N ARG A 73 10.41 2.52 12.07
CA ARG A 73 9.73 3.77 12.46
C ARG A 73 8.52 4.06 11.59
N VAL A 74 8.64 3.86 10.27
CA VAL A 74 7.54 4.09 9.34
C VAL A 74 6.40 3.10 9.58
N GLU A 75 6.72 1.81 9.74
CA GLU A 75 5.72 0.78 10.01
C GLU A 75 5.03 1.00 11.36
N GLN A 76 5.79 1.34 12.40
CA GLN A 76 5.22 1.64 13.71
C GLN A 76 4.28 2.85 13.68
N LEU A 77 4.64 3.91 12.94
CA LEU A 77 3.75 5.06 12.73
C LEU A 77 2.44 4.66 12.03
N ALA A 78 2.51 3.76 11.06
CA ALA A 78 1.32 3.26 10.37
C ALA A 78 0.43 2.45 11.32
N ILE A 79 1.01 1.57 12.12
CA ILE A 79 0.30 0.77 13.14
C ILE A 79 -0.40 1.71 14.15
N ASP A 80 0.32 2.66 14.71
CA ASP A 80 -0.21 3.56 15.75
C ASP A 80 -1.37 4.42 15.20
N ARG A 81 -1.22 4.92 13.98
CA ARG A 81 -2.25 5.73 13.31
C ARG A 81 -3.47 4.89 12.92
N ALA A 82 -3.28 3.67 12.45
CA ALA A 82 -4.39 2.75 12.18
C ALA A 82 -5.17 2.44 13.46
N ARG A 83 -4.49 2.13 14.56
CA ARG A 83 -5.12 1.92 15.87
C ARG A 83 -5.90 3.14 16.33
N GLN A 84 -5.33 4.31 16.20
CA GLN A 84 -6.00 5.57 16.57
C GLN A 84 -7.24 5.83 15.70
N LEU A 85 -7.11 5.65 14.38
CA LEU A 85 -8.19 5.93 13.43
C LEU A 85 -9.41 5.03 13.64
N PHE A 86 -9.17 3.74 13.91
CA PHE A 86 -10.22 2.73 14.05
C PHE A 86 -10.61 2.44 15.50
N GLY A 87 -9.95 3.06 16.49
CA GLY A 87 -10.16 2.75 17.90
C GLY A 87 -9.82 1.30 18.24
N ALA A 88 -8.85 0.70 17.54
CA ALA A 88 -8.50 -0.71 17.65
C ALA A 88 -7.36 -0.94 18.66
N ASP A 89 -7.43 -2.06 19.37
CA ASP A 89 -6.36 -2.47 20.29
C ASP A 89 -5.11 -2.93 19.52
N TYR A 90 -5.31 -3.52 18.34
CA TYR A 90 -4.25 -4.07 17.50
C TYR A 90 -4.44 -3.65 16.04
N ALA A 91 -3.34 -3.51 15.33
CA ALA A 91 -3.33 -3.32 13.89
C ALA A 91 -2.13 -4.03 13.26
N ASN A 92 -2.34 -4.64 12.10
CA ASN A 92 -1.29 -5.15 11.23
C ASN A 92 -1.41 -4.42 9.88
N VAL A 93 -0.33 -3.76 9.47
CA VAL A 93 -0.29 -2.94 8.26
C VAL A 93 0.52 -3.59 7.14
N GLN A 94 0.90 -4.86 7.29
CA GLN A 94 1.70 -5.59 6.30
C GLN A 94 0.90 -6.30 5.19
N PRO A 95 -0.43 -6.58 5.29
CA PRO A 95 -1.13 -7.21 4.19
C PRO A 95 -0.92 -6.46 2.88
N HIS A 96 -0.60 -7.20 1.83
CA HIS A 96 -0.36 -6.64 0.51
C HIS A 96 -1.61 -5.98 -0.09
N SER A 97 -2.80 -6.52 0.22
CA SER A 97 -4.08 -6.06 -0.30
C SER A 97 -5.23 -6.45 0.64
N GLY A 98 -6.42 -5.91 0.40
CA GLY A 98 -7.65 -6.34 1.08
C GLY A 98 -7.90 -7.84 0.92
N SER A 99 -7.59 -8.42 -0.24
CA SER A 99 -7.72 -9.86 -0.47
C SER A 99 -6.82 -10.68 0.45
N SER A 100 -5.55 -10.30 0.60
CA SER A 100 -4.63 -11.00 1.53
C SER A 100 -5.01 -10.78 2.99
N ALA A 101 -5.53 -9.60 3.35
CA ALA A 101 -6.04 -9.34 4.69
C ALA A 101 -7.25 -10.23 5.01
N ASN A 102 -8.22 -10.33 4.10
CA ASN A 102 -9.37 -11.20 4.25
C ASN A 102 -8.96 -12.68 4.32
N ALA A 103 -8.03 -13.12 3.48
CA ALA A 103 -7.51 -14.48 3.54
C ALA A 103 -6.88 -14.81 4.90
N ALA A 104 -6.12 -13.87 5.48
CA ALA A 104 -5.55 -14.04 6.81
C ALA A 104 -6.64 -14.19 7.89
N VAL A 105 -7.72 -13.41 7.81
CA VAL A 105 -8.87 -13.52 8.72
C VAL A 105 -9.54 -14.87 8.58
N TYR A 106 -9.78 -15.35 7.35
CA TYR A 106 -10.37 -16.67 7.13
C TYR A 106 -9.49 -17.79 7.70
N LEU A 107 -8.20 -17.73 7.47
CA LEU A 107 -7.24 -18.70 8.02
C LEU A 107 -7.20 -18.70 9.56
N ALA A 108 -7.41 -17.55 10.18
CA ALA A 108 -7.39 -17.42 11.63
C ALA A 108 -8.69 -17.91 12.30
N LEU A 109 -9.83 -17.76 11.64
CA LEU A 109 -11.14 -17.94 12.26
C LEU A 109 -11.93 -19.16 11.76
N LEU A 110 -11.58 -19.72 10.60
CA LEU A 110 -12.36 -20.75 9.93
C LEU A 110 -11.54 -22.01 9.67
N ASN A 111 -12.24 -23.12 9.66
CA ASN A 111 -11.74 -24.41 9.18
C ASN A 111 -12.30 -24.72 7.78
N ALA A 112 -11.66 -25.65 7.08
CA ALA A 112 -12.19 -26.12 5.81
C ALA A 112 -13.59 -26.75 6.00
N GLY A 113 -14.57 -26.24 5.26
CA GLY A 113 -15.98 -26.65 5.36
C GLY A 113 -16.88 -25.72 6.17
N ASP A 114 -16.33 -24.74 6.87
CA ASP A 114 -17.12 -23.72 7.57
C ASP A 114 -17.89 -22.83 6.58
N THR A 115 -19.05 -22.36 7.02
CA THR A 115 -19.94 -21.55 6.17
C THR A 115 -19.60 -20.07 6.28
N ILE A 116 -19.46 -19.39 5.13
CA ILE A 116 -19.31 -17.94 5.02
C ILE A 116 -20.56 -17.34 4.40
N LEU A 117 -21.11 -16.32 5.04
CA LEU A 117 -22.17 -15.51 4.45
C LEU A 117 -21.54 -14.31 3.73
N GLY A 118 -21.82 -14.16 2.46
CA GLY A 118 -21.34 -13.07 1.64
C GLY A 118 -22.40 -12.53 0.68
N MET A 119 -22.14 -11.36 0.11
CA MET A 119 -22.98 -10.81 -0.94
C MET A 119 -22.67 -11.46 -2.29
N SER A 120 -23.69 -11.62 -3.13
CA SER A 120 -23.51 -12.06 -4.52
C SER A 120 -22.78 -10.99 -5.33
N LEU A 121 -22.00 -11.44 -6.31
CA LEU A 121 -21.40 -10.56 -7.32
C LEU A 121 -22.41 -10.06 -8.38
N ALA A 122 -23.58 -10.68 -8.43
CA ALA A 122 -24.63 -10.32 -9.40
C ALA A 122 -25.51 -9.18 -8.90
#